data_a9eed8b0471d60a7b561d96a849dcf66
#
_entry.id   a9eed8b0471d60a7b561d96a849dcf66
#
_cell.length_a   1.000
_cell.length_b   1.000
_cell.length_c   1.000
_cell.angle_alpha   90.00
_cell.angle_beta   90.00
_cell.angle_gamma   90.00
#
_symmetry.space_group_name_H-M   'P 1'
#
loop_
_entity.id
_entity.type
_entity.pdbx_description
1 polymer ?
#
loop_
_entity_poly.entity_id
_entity_poly.type
_entity_poly.pdbx_seq_one_letter_code
_entity_poly.pdbx_strand_id
1 'polypeptide(L)'
;MGQQLAVQIFTLDAILKSLASMNNISLEVVTYLMMQYDASIPDDYKSFIQGISDATGIPYYEVMFQVTWMDVYYGILVPAAIQAQMAQMAACTAIGSDKAIGQTYDLFSIMTPTLAYVKYTLLNRRPVTVFSIWQGAFTYPMGKNDRDVMIVGNLVQNYIPGDFGTPLSIKTMMALETAKNTEECLDIMLSSFTGGYNYIITDRRGNGVAVQTIQFIPTNYDIEEINTVEVRTNTYLRPDFAYFLLDPTYALERQAKAEELANAEYNDDGKLTTSELIDIMQYNDGTPATINRYPNPYNPLETATLGYISMNKHYIKFGLGLVSDDYGIIWM
;
A
#
# COMPACT_ATOMS: atom_id res chain seq x y z
N MET A 1 -2.00 -19.41 7.84
CA MET A 1 -1.26 -18.15 7.52
C MET A 1 -0.26 -17.78 8.60
N GLY A 2 -0.64 -17.64 9.88
CA GLY A 2 0.31 -17.24 10.93
C GLY A 2 1.59 -18.10 11.01
N GLN A 3 1.48 -19.41 10.88
CA GLN A 3 2.66 -20.29 10.84
C GLN A 3 3.48 -20.15 9.56
N GLN A 4 2.84 -19.91 8.41
CA GLN A 4 3.52 -19.78 7.10
C GLN A 4 4.30 -18.46 6.99
N LEU A 5 3.83 -17.40 7.63
CA LEU A 5 4.45 -16.08 7.67
C LEU A 5 5.14 -15.79 9.02
N ALA A 6 5.40 -16.79 9.84
CA ALA A 6 5.90 -16.59 11.20
C ALA A 6 7.19 -15.75 11.23
N VAL A 7 8.13 -16.00 10.32
CA VAL A 7 9.39 -15.24 10.24
C VAL A 7 9.13 -13.77 9.96
N GLN A 8 8.29 -13.46 8.97
CA GLN A 8 7.92 -12.09 8.62
C GLN A 8 7.20 -11.38 9.76
N ILE A 9 6.28 -12.09 10.43
CA ILE A 9 5.48 -11.57 11.55
C ILE A 9 6.40 -11.26 12.75
N PHE A 10 7.28 -12.18 13.15
CA PHE A 10 8.23 -11.95 14.27
C PHE A 10 9.22 -10.84 13.95
N THR A 11 9.70 -10.78 12.70
CA THR A 11 10.64 -9.72 12.29
C THR A 11 9.97 -8.36 12.31
N LEU A 12 8.75 -8.24 11.80
CA LEU A 12 7.99 -6.98 11.83
C LEU A 12 7.69 -6.55 13.27
N ASP A 13 7.27 -7.49 14.13
CA ASP A 13 7.02 -7.22 15.55
C ASP A 13 8.24 -6.59 16.24
N ALA A 14 9.42 -7.18 16.03
CA ALA A 14 10.66 -6.67 16.60
C ALA A 14 11.01 -5.27 16.07
N ILE A 15 10.85 -5.02 14.77
CA ILE A 15 11.12 -3.72 14.15
C ILE A 15 10.14 -2.66 14.69
N LEU A 16 8.85 -2.95 14.74
CA LEU A 16 7.85 -1.99 15.21
C LEU A 16 8.03 -1.63 16.70
N LYS A 17 8.37 -2.59 17.54
CA LYS A 17 8.73 -2.34 18.95
C LYS A 17 9.98 -1.46 19.07
N SER A 18 10.98 -1.71 18.23
CA SER A 18 12.19 -0.88 18.18
C SER A 18 11.86 0.55 17.74
N LEU A 19 11.06 0.72 16.67
CA LEU A 19 10.64 2.04 16.19
C LEU A 19 9.82 2.79 17.25
N ALA A 20 8.89 2.13 17.94
CA ALA A 20 8.13 2.71 19.04
C ALA A 20 9.07 3.20 20.16
N SER A 21 10.03 2.36 20.58
CA SER A 21 11.01 2.70 21.60
C SER A 21 11.91 3.88 21.21
N MET A 22 12.40 3.90 19.97
CA MET A 22 13.21 5.01 19.43
C MET A 22 12.47 6.35 19.45
N ASN A 23 11.15 6.30 19.32
CA ASN A 23 10.27 7.48 19.37
C ASN A 23 9.67 7.75 20.76
N ASN A 24 10.19 7.10 21.82
CA ASN A 24 9.68 7.19 23.19
C ASN A 24 8.17 6.87 23.32
N ILE A 25 7.65 5.97 22.51
CA ILE A 25 6.27 5.50 22.57
C ILE A 25 6.24 4.19 23.36
N SER A 26 5.54 4.19 24.50
CA SER A 26 5.43 2.99 25.31
C SER A 26 4.44 1.97 24.72
N LEU A 27 4.60 0.70 25.06
CA LEU A 27 3.66 -0.35 24.64
C LEU A 27 2.25 -0.13 25.18
N GLU A 28 2.11 0.55 26.34
CA GLU A 28 0.79 0.93 26.88
C GLU A 28 0.08 1.93 25.95
N VAL A 29 0.81 2.91 25.41
CA VAL A 29 0.27 3.86 24.41
C VAL A 29 -0.13 3.11 23.14
N VAL A 30 0.71 2.21 22.64
CA VAL A 30 0.39 1.37 21.49
C VAL A 30 -0.88 0.56 21.77
N THR A 31 -0.95 -0.13 22.90
CA THR A 31 -2.13 -0.93 23.27
C THR A 31 -3.39 -0.08 23.34
N TYR A 32 -3.32 1.11 23.93
CA TYR A 32 -4.46 2.04 23.97
C TYR A 32 -4.95 2.41 22.56
N LEU A 33 -4.03 2.73 21.64
CA LEU A 33 -4.39 3.04 20.25
C LEU A 33 -5.03 1.82 19.57
N MET A 34 -4.51 0.62 19.81
CA MET A 34 -5.08 -0.62 19.26
C MET A 34 -6.51 -0.86 19.75
N MET A 35 -6.81 -0.58 21.01
CA MET A 35 -8.18 -0.68 21.54
C MET A 35 -9.15 0.28 20.84
N GLN A 36 -8.69 1.44 20.36
CA GLN A 36 -9.54 2.36 19.60
C GLN A 36 -9.86 1.78 18.20
N TYR A 37 -8.89 1.19 17.50
CA TYR A 37 -9.11 0.53 16.22
C TYR A 37 -9.96 -0.73 16.33
N ASP A 38 -9.84 -1.49 17.42
CA ASP A 38 -10.55 -2.76 17.61
C ASP A 38 -12.07 -2.63 17.42
N ALA A 39 -12.64 -1.51 17.87
CA ALA A 39 -14.07 -1.25 17.76
C ALA A 39 -14.56 -1.14 16.30
N SER A 40 -13.69 -0.78 15.35
CA SER A 40 -14.02 -0.59 13.94
C SER A 40 -13.69 -1.79 13.05
N ILE A 41 -13.02 -2.81 13.59
CA ILE A 41 -12.65 -4.01 12.84
C ILE A 41 -13.82 -5.01 12.86
N PRO A 42 -14.28 -5.54 11.71
CA PRO A 42 -15.31 -6.58 11.67
C PRO A 42 -14.85 -7.88 12.34
N ASP A 43 -15.79 -8.61 12.97
CA ASP A 43 -15.49 -9.79 13.80
C ASP A 43 -14.72 -10.91 13.08
N ASP A 44 -14.96 -11.10 11.78
CA ASP A 44 -14.22 -12.09 10.98
C ASP A 44 -12.72 -11.74 10.93
N TYR A 45 -12.38 -10.45 10.83
CA TYR A 45 -11.00 -9.99 10.82
C TYR A 45 -10.37 -9.92 12.21
N LYS A 46 -11.16 -9.68 13.27
CA LYS A 46 -10.70 -9.91 14.65
C LYS A 46 -10.32 -11.37 14.88
N SER A 47 -11.15 -12.29 14.39
CA SER A 47 -10.87 -13.72 14.44
C SER A 47 -9.61 -14.10 13.66
N PHE A 48 -9.35 -13.44 12.52
CA PHE A 48 -8.11 -13.59 11.75
C PHE A 48 -6.89 -13.12 12.56
N ILE A 49 -6.94 -11.94 13.20
CA ILE A 49 -5.88 -11.40 14.05
C ILE A 49 -5.63 -12.34 15.25
N GLN A 50 -6.70 -12.83 15.89
CA GLN A 50 -6.60 -13.80 16.97
C GLN A 50 -5.94 -15.09 16.52
N GLY A 51 -6.30 -15.60 15.32
CA GLY A 51 -5.68 -16.80 14.76
C GLY A 51 -4.16 -16.65 14.49
N ILE A 52 -3.70 -15.44 14.13
CA ILE A 52 -2.26 -15.14 14.02
C ILE A 52 -1.65 -15.13 15.43
N SER A 53 -2.27 -14.46 16.39
CA SER A 53 -1.83 -14.41 17.80
C SER A 53 -1.66 -15.83 18.37
N ASP A 54 -2.66 -16.68 18.21
CA ASP A 54 -2.64 -18.08 18.67
C ASP A 54 -1.53 -18.91 18.00
N ALA A 55 -1.31 -18.67 16.71
CA ALA A 55 -0.32 -19.42 15.93
C ALA A 55 1.13 -19.01 16.21
N THR A 56 1.35 -17.75 16.60
CA THR A 56 2.69 -17.17 16.83
C THR A 56 3.03 -17.01 18.30
N GLY A 57 2.04 -16.95 19.18
CA GLY A 57 2.21 -16.59 20.59
C GLY A 57 2.43 -15.10 20.84
N ILE A 58 2.37 -14.25 19.80
CA ILE A 58 2.43 -12.80 19.95
C ILE A 58 1.08 -12.32 20.49
N PRO A 59 1.06 -11.44 21.51
CA PRO A 59 -0.20 -10.91 22.06
C PRO A 59 -1.10 -10.25 21.00
N TYR A 60 -2.42 -10.40 21.14
CA TYR A 60 -3.42 -9.93 20.20
C TYR A 60 -3.21 -8.47 19.76
N TYR A 61 -3.01 -7.55 20.71
CA TYR A 61 -2.81 -6.13 20.38
C TYR A 61 -1.45 -5.83 19.73
N GLU A 62 -0.45 -6.68 19.89
CA GLU A 62 0.81 -6.56 19.17
C GLU A 62 0.67 -7.04 17.70
N VAL A 63 -0.10 -8.10 17.45
CA VAL A 63 -0.49 -8.50 16.10
C VAL A 63 -1.36 -7.41 15.45
N MET A 64 -2.31 -6.84 16.19
CA MET A 64 -3.13 -5.73 15.72
C MET A 64 -2.28 -4.51 15.37
N PHE A 65 -1.23 -4.22 16.15
CA PHE A 65 -0.30 -3.13 15.83
C PHE A 65 0.40 -3.39 14.48
N GLN A 66 0.76 -4.62 14.14
CA GLN A 66 1.27 -4.92 12.80
C GLN A 66 0.21 -4.65 11.72
N VAL A 67 -1.04 -5.04 11.95
CA VAL A 67 -2.15 -4.84 11.00
C VAL A 67 -2.48 -3.36 10.79
N THR A 68 -2.24 -2.51 11.78
CA THR A 68 -2.59 -1.07 11.78
C THR A 68 -1.38 -0.15 11.71
N TRP A 69 -0.16 -0.67 11.61
CA TRP A 69 1.04 0.11 11.84
C TRP A 69 1.18 1.35 10.94
N MET A 70 0.75 1.27 9.68
CA MET A 70 0.78 2.43 8.79
C MET A 70 -0.25 3.49 9.21
N ASP A 71 -1.45 3.06 9.60
CA ASP A 71 -2.50 3.98 10.07
C ASP A 71 -2.09 4.68 11.36
N VAL A 72 -1.47 3.93 12.30
CA VAL A 72 -0.96 4.49 13.55
C VAL A 72 0.22 5.41 13.30
N TYR A 73 1.21 4.93 12.58
CA TYR A 73 2.45 5.66 12.39
C TYR A 73 2.25 6.92 11.57
N TYR A 74 1.67 6.78 10.37
CA TYR A 74 1.49 7.90 9.45
C TYR A 74 0.17 8.65 9.64
N GLY A 75 -0.87 7.99 10.14
CA GLY A 75 -2.16 8.62 10.39
C GLY A 75 -2.27 9.30 11.75
N ILE A 76 -1.53 8.87 12.79
CA ILE A 76 -1.65 9.40 14.15
C ILE A 76 -0.34 10.00 14.64
N LEU A 77 0.75 9.22 14.63
CA LEU A 77 1.99 9.62 15.29
C LEU A 77 2.77 10.69 14.52
N VAL A 78 2.89 10.58 13.21
CA VAL A 78 3.58 11.57 12.38
C VAL A 78 2.89 12.92 12.43
N PRO A 79 1.56 13.04 12.21
CA PRO A 79 0.84 14.29 12.39
C PRO A 79 0.98 14.89 13.79
N ALA A 80 0.94 14.06 14.85
CA ALA A 80 1.05 14.52 16.23
C ALA A 80 2.46 14.98 16.61
N ALA A 81 3.50 14.35 16.05
CA ALA A 81 4.90 14.64 16.40
C ALA A 81 5.48 15.85 15.63
N ILE A 82 4.85 16.31 14.55
CA ILE A 82 5.35 17.39 13.67
C ILE A 82 6.84 17.19 13.30
N GLN A 83 7.26 15.94 13.11
CA GLN A 83 8.66 15.64 12.83
C GLN A 83 8.89 15.49 11.33
N ALA A 84 9.18 16.61 10.67
CA ALA A 84 9.57 16.69 9.26
C ALA A 84 10.73 15.75 8.85
N GLN A 85 11.54 15.28 9.78
CA GLN A 85 12.65 14.36 9.49
C GLN A 85 12.21 12.95 9.11
N MET A 86 10.97 12.55 9.43
CA MET A 86 10.44 11.22 9.10
C MET A 86 9.54 11.22 7.86
N ALA A 87 9.27 12.37 7.27
CA ALA A 87 8.41 12.50 6.08
C ALA A 87 8.98 11.84 4.80
N GLN A 88 10.28 11.55 4.77
CA GLN A 88 10.94 10.94 3.60
C GLN A 88 10.80 9.41 3.51
N MET A 89 10.00 8.78 4.36
CA MET A 89 10.06 7.36 4.66
C MET A 89 9.19 6.45 3.79
N ALA A 90 8.30 6.96 2.97
CA ALA A 90 7.51 6.18 2.02
C ALA A 90 7.58 6.81 0.64
N ALA A 91 7.88 6.02 -0.37
CA ALA A 91 8.12 6.50 -1.72
C ALA A 91 7.61 5.51 -2.76
N CYS A 92 6.32 5.24 -2.80
CA CYS A 92 5.71 4.35 -3.79
C CYS A 92 5.40 5.09 -5.11
N THR A 93 5.40 4.36 -6.22
CA THR A 93 4.91 4.86 -7.51
C THR A 93 3.92 3.86 -8.07
N ALA A 94 2.68 4.29 -8.23
CA ALA A 94 1.60 3.54 -8.86
C ALA A 94 1.33 4.09 -10.26
N ILE A 95 1.17 3.20 -11.23
CA ILE A 95 0.92 3.54 -12.63
C ILE A 95 -0.21 2.63 -13.12
N GLY A 96 -1.15 3.16 -13.86
CA GLY A 96 -2.25 2.37 -14.36
C GLY A 96 -2.91 2.89 -15.61
N SER A 97 -3.56 1.97 -16.32
CA SER A 97 -4.50 2.21 -17.41
C SER A 97 -5.77 1.42 -17.17
N ASP A 98 -6.71 1.48 -18.11
CA ASP A 98 -7.93 0.65 -18.10
C ASP A 98 -7.65 -0.87 -18.12
N LYS A 99 -6.43 -1.31 -18.47
CA LYS A 99 -6.10 -2.72 -18.72
C LYS A 99 -5.01 -3.30 -17.84
N ALA A 100 -4.12 -2.47 -17.34
CA ALA A 100 -2.99 -2.89 -16.53
C ALA A 100 -2.64 -1.85 -15.48
N ILE A 101 -2.31 -2.30 -14.28
CA ILE A 101 -1.82 -1.45 -13.21
C ILE A 101 -0.58 -2.05 -12.57
N GLY A 102 0.32 -1.20 -12.08
CA GLY A 102 1.53 -1.62 -11.40
C GLY A 102 1.97 -0.63 -10.33
N GLN A 103 2.84 -1.10 -9.44
CA GLN A 103 3.35 -0.27 -8.35
C GLN A 103 4.69 -0.78 -7.85
N THR A 104 5.59 0.16 -7.48
CA THR A 104 6.71 -0.09 -6.57
C THR A 104 6.26 0.08 -5.12
N TYR A 105 6.75 -0.77 -4.24
CA TYR A 105 6.59 -0.65 -2.79
C TYR A 105 7.91 -0.21 -2.18
N ASP A 106 7.98 1.07 -1.85
CA ASP A 106 9.22 1.68 -1.36
C ASP A 106 9.06 2.08 0.11
N LEU A 107 9.94 1.55 0.96
CA LEU A 107 9.92 1.78 2.39
C LEU A 107 11.35 1.64 2.95
N PHE A 108 11.53 1.76 4.26
CA PHE A 108 12.80 1.49 4.92
C PHE A 108 13.40 0.16 4.51
N SER A 109 14.65 0.14 4.11
CA SER A 109 15.32 -1.09 3.68
C SER A 109 15.39 -2.16 4.78
N ILE A 110 15.36 -1.76 6.06
CA ILE A 110 15.26 -2.69 7.21
C ILE A 110 13.98 -3.54 7.19
N MET A 111 12.93 -3.09 6.50
CA MET A 111 11.65 -3.81 6.38
C MET A 111 11.67 -4.93 5.35
N THR A 112 12.71 -5.05 4.50
CA THR A 112 12.80 -6.07 3.45
C THR A 112 12.51 -7.50 3.95
N PRO A 113 13.03 -7.97 5.08
CA PRO A 113 12.78 -9.34 5.56
C PRO A 113 11.34 -9.60 6.01
N THR A 114 10.53 -8.55 6.13
CA THR A 114 9.13 -8.68 6.60
C THR A 114 8.14 -8.91 5.46
N LEU A 115 8.59 -8.83 4.21
CA LEU A 115 7.72 -8.89 3.03
C LEU A 115 7.51 -10.33 2.54
N ALA A 116 6.32 -10.57 2.02
CA ALA A 116 5.96 -11.77 1.28
C ALA A 116 4.85 -11.47 0.26
N TYR A 117 4.83 -12.19 -0.86
CA TYR A 117 3.64 -12.30 -1.70
C TYR A 117 2.81 -13.49 -1.27
N VAL A 118 1.53 -13.28 -1.07
CA VAL A 118 0.61 -14.29 -0.56
C VAL A 118 -0.51 -14.52 -1.56
N LYS A 119 -0.68 -15.78 -1.97
CA LYS A 119 -1.86 -16.25 -2.69
C LYS A 119 -2.66 -17.14 -1.77
N TYR A 120 -3.92 -16.82 -1.57
CA TYR A 120 -4.83 -17.60 -0.74
C TYR A 120 -6.23 -17.67 -1.35
N THR A 121 -7.00 -18.69 -0.98
CA THR A 121 -8.38 -18.85 -1.41
C THR A 121 -9.29 -18.94 -0.19
N LEU A 122 -10.28 -18.09 -0.13
CA LEU A 122 -11.35 -18.18 0.86
C LEU A 122 -12.36 -19.23 0.42
N LEU A 123 -12.54 -20.25 1.25
CA LEU A 123 -13.45 -21.36 1.01
C LEU A 123 -14.84 -21.06 1.61
N ASN A 124 -15.52 -20.10 1.04
CA ASN A 124 -16.92 -19.81 1.35
C ASN A 124 -17.85 -20.32 0.22
N ARG A 125 -19.17 -19.97 0.27
CA ARG A 125 -20.15 -20.38 -0.75
C ARG A 125 -19.76 -20.00 -2.19
N ARG A 126 -18.94 -18.97 -2.36
CA ARG A 126 -18.33 -18.53 -3.62
C ARG A 126 -16.85 -18.31 -3.35
N PRO A 127 -16.01 -19.32 -3.58
CA PRO A 127 -14.59 -19.20 -3.37
C PRO A 127 -14.02 -17.98 -4.10
N VAL A 128 -13.12 -17.29 -3.44
CA VAL A 128 -12.36 -16.14 -4.00
C VAL A 128 -10.89 -16.37 -3.75
N THR A 129 -10.10 -16.32 -4.81
CA THR A 129 -8.65 -16.36 -4.73
C THR A 129 -8.10 -14.95 -4.76
N VAL A 130 -7.25 -14.64 -3.83
CA VAL A 130 -6.59 -13.33 -3.67
C VAL A 130 -5.08 -13.51 -3.80
N PHE A 131 -4.43 -12.56 -4.47
CA PHE A 131 -2.99 -12.39 -4.49
C PHE A 131 -2.63 -10.96 -4.08
N SER A 132 -1.74 -10.80 -3.09
CA SER A 132 -1.34 -9.48 -2.60
C SER A 132 0.02 -9.52 -1.91
N ILE A 133 0.64 -8.34 -1.75
CA ILE A 133 1.82 -8.17 -0.93
C ILE A 133 1.44 -8.05 0.55
N TRP A 134 2.21 -8.72 1.40
CA TRP A 134 2.07 -8.71 2.84
C TRP A 134 3.38 -8.30 3.50
N GLN A 135 3.26 -7.58 4.59
CA GLN A 135 4.37 -7.19 5.47
C GLN A 135 4.06 -7.68 6.89
N GLY A 136 4.63 -8.81 7.29
CA GLY A 136 4.19 -9.50 8.50
C GLY A 136 2.69 -9.82 8.45
N ALA A 137 1.91 -9.27 9.39
CA ALA A 137 0.45 -9.40 9.41
C ALA A 137 -0.29 -8.27 8.65
N PHE A 138 0.41 -7.31 8.08
CA PHE A 138 -0.17 -6.18 7.34
C PHE A 138 -0.32 -6.50 5.85
N THR A 139 -1.52 -6.27 5.29
CA THR A 139 -1.78 -6.34 3.84
C THR A 139 -1.77 -4.94 3.24
N TYR A 140 -0.87 -4.69 2.30
CA TYR A 140 -0.81 -3.41 1.61
C TYR A 140 -1.81 -3.38 0.43
N PRO A 141 -2.39 -2.24 0.04
CA PRO A 141 -3.27 -2.13 -1.12
C PRO A 141 -2.50 -2.30 -2.42
N MET A 142 -2.10 -3.52 -2.71
CA MET A 142 -1.26 -3.91 -3.83
C MET A 142 -1.54 -5.38 -4.15
N GLY A 143 -2.61 -5.61 -4.92
CA GLY A 143 -3.08 -6.98 -5.15
C GLY A 143 -4.23 -7.08 -6.13
N LYS A 144 -4.64 -8.32 -6.36
CA LYS A 144 -5.70 -8.72 -7.29
C LYS A 144 -6.50 -9.89 -6.74
N ASN A 145 -7.79 -9.95 -7.08
CA ASN A 145 -8.63 -11.13 -6.87
C ASN A 145 -8.96 -11.85 -8.20
N ASP A 146 -9.51 -13.07 -8.11
CA ASP A 146 -9.90 -13.87 -9.28
C ASP A 146 -11.17 -13.37 -10.00
N ARG A 147 -11.76 -12.27 -9.53
CA ARG A 147 -12.82 -11.51 -10.21
C ARG A 147 -12.27 -10.35 -11.04
N ASP A 148 -10.95 -10.28 -11.15
CA ASP A 148 -10.18 -9.24 -11.86
C ASP A 148 -10.31 -7.83 -11.27
N VAL A 149 -10.67 -7.69 -10.01
CA VAL A 149 -10.49 -6.43 -9.29
C VAL A 149 -9.02 -6.31 -8.91
N MET A 150 -8.39 -5.23 -9.34
CA MET A 150 -7.00 -4.91 -9.09
C MET A 150 -6.90 -3.58 -8.36
N ILE A 151 -6.05 -3.51 -7.34
CA ILE A 151 -5.78 -2.30 -6.57
C ILE A 151 -4.29 -2.11 -6.36
N VAL A 152 -3.84 -0.88 -6.52
CA VAL A 152 -2.55 -0.38 -6.04
C VAL A 152 -2.77 0.93 -5.30
N GLY A 153 -1.93 1.24 -4.31
CA GLY A 153 -2.14 2.45 -3.51
C GLY A 153 -0.86 2.94 -2.84
N ASN A 154 -0.75 4.24 -2.73
CA ASN A 154 0.38 4.95 -2.13
C ASN A 154 -0.06 5.67 -0.88
N LEU A 155 0.72 5.59 0.18
CA LEU A 155 0.58 6.46 1.33
C LEU A 155 0.90 7.90 0.94
N VAL A 156 0.11 8.86 1.40
CA VAL A 156 0.41 10.29 1.29
C VAL A 156 0.52 10.89 2.69
N GLN A 157 1.71 11.34 3.03
CA GLN A 157 1.99 11.90 4.36
C GLN A 157 1.50 13.34 4.44
N ASN A 158 0.69 13.62 5.45
CA ASN A 158 0.12 14.95 5.68
C ASN A 158 0.00 15.27 7.18
N TYR A 159 -0.34 16.53 7.50
CA TYR A 159 -0.45 17.02 8.90
C TYR A 159 -1.73 16.59 9.61
N ILE A 160 -2.70 16.05 8.89
CA ILE A 160 -4.04 15.81 9.42
C ILE A 160 -4.08 14.45 10.07
N PRO A 161 -4.47 14.33 11.35
CA PRO A 161 -4.64 13.05 11.99
C PRO A 161 -5.74 12.21 11.31
N GLY A 162 -5.49 10.92 11.16
CA GLY A 162 -6.48 9.95 10.75
C GLY A 162 -7.52 9.67 11.83
N ASP A 163 -8.62 9.04 11.45
CA ASP A 163 -9.61 8.52 12.38
C ASP A 163 -9.24 7.10 12.88
N PHE A 164 -10.00 6.60 13.84
CA PHE A 164 -9.93 5.20 14.30
C PHE A 164 -10.95 4.32 13.57
N GLY A 165 -11.13 4.56 12.28
CA GLY A 165 -11.98 3.74 11.42
C GLY A 165 -11.34 2.39 11.08
N THR A 166 -11.96 1.68 10.13
CA THR A 166 -11.42 0.40 9.65
C THR A 166 -10.03 0.60 9.05
N PRO A 167 -8.98 -0.07 9.57
CA PRO A 167 -7.60 0.10 9.12
C PRO A 167 -7.40 -0.22 7.64
N LEU A 168 -6.40 0.41 7.01
CA LEU A 168 -6.04 0.21 5.61
C LEU A 168 -5.88 -1.28 5.25
N SER A 169 -5.13 -2.02 6.05
CA SER A 169 -4.90 -3.46 5.83
C SER A 169 -6.20 -4.25 5.80
N ILE A 170 -7.11 -3.98 6.73
CA ILE A 170 -8.42 -4.63 6.79
C ILE A 170 -9.30 -4.24 5.60
N LYS A 171 -9.36 -2.96 5.24
CA LYS A 171 -10.07 -2.51 4.03
C LYS A 171 -9.53 -3.18 2.77
N THR A 172 -8.20 -3.29 2.65
CA THR A 172 -7.56 -3.98 1.52
C THR A 172 -7.97 -5.44 1.44
N MET A 173 -7.96 -6.16 2.57
CA MET A 173 -8.44 -7.55 2.63
C MET A 173 -9.92 -7.63 2.24
N MET A 174 -10.78 -6.80 2.85
CA MET A 174 -12.22 -6.75 2.52
C MET A 174 -12.44 -6.50 1.03
N ALA A 175 -11.75 -5.53 0.44
CA ALA A 175 -11.89 -5.19 -0.96
C ALA A 175 -11.48 -6.36 -1.87
N LEU A 176 -10.31 -6.95 -1.63
CA LEU A 176 -9.84 -8.08 -2.44
C LEU A 176 -10.66 -9.35 -2.22
N GLU A 177 -11.22 -9.58 -1.05
CA GLU A 177 -12.00 -10.76 -0.72
C GLU A 177 -13.46 -10.68 -1.20
N THR A 178 -14.04 -9.48 -1.28
CA THR A 178 -15.47 -9.32 -1.51
C THR A 178 -15.86 -8.58 -2.79
N ALA A 179 -15.08 -7.60 -3.23
CA ALA A 179 -15.42 -6.77 -4.37
C ALA A 179 -15.43 -7.55 -5.69
N LYS A 180 -16.38 -7.21 -6.56
CA LYS A 180 -16.61 -7.82 -7.87
C LYS A 180 -16.29 -6.86 -9.03
N ASN A 181 -16.12 -5.60 -8.72
CA ASN A 181 -15.84 -4.52 -9.67
C ASN A 181 -15.18 -3.33 -8.95
N THR A 182 -14.79 -2.33 -9.73
CA THR A 182 -14.16 -1.10 -9.26
C THR A 182 -15.01 -0.35 -8.25
N GLU A 183 -16.32 -0.23 -8.47
CA GLU A 183 -17.24 0.51 -7.60
C GLU A 183 -17.32 -0.12 -6.20
N GLU A 184 -17.55 -1.45 -6.11
CA GLU A 184 -17.56 -2.16 -4.82
C GLU A 184 -16.22 -2.07 -4.07
N CYS A 185 -15.09 -2.10 -4.80
CA CYS A 185 -13.76 -1.92 -4.23
C CYS A 185 -13.59 -0.50 -3.67
N LEU A 186 -13.99 0.50 -4.45
CA LEU A 186 -13.92 1.90 -4.09
C LEU A 186 -14.73 2.21 -2.83
N ASP A 187 -15.97 1.73 -2.75
CA ASP A 187 -16.86 1.90 -1.59
C ASP A 187 -16.19 1.38 -0.29
N ILE A 188 -15.53 0.23 -0.37
CA ILE A 188 -14.81 -0.33 0.78
C ILE A 188 -13.60 0.55 1.13
N MET A 189 -12.80 0.94 0.15
CA MET A 189 -11.58 1.74 0.42
C MET A 189 -11.90 3.13 0.96
N LEU A 190 -13.05 3.70 0.61
CA LEU A 190 -13.54 5.00 1.09
C LEU A 190 -14.40 4.93 2.37
N SER A 191 -14.59 3.75 2.97
CA SER A 191 -15.44 3.59 4.16
C SER A 191 -14.91 4.26 5.42
N SER A 192 -13.60 4.58 5.49
CA SER A 192 -12.96 5.33 6.57
C SER A 192 -11.66 5.97 6.11
N PHE A 193 -11.19 7.01 6.83
CA PHE A 193 -10.01 7.80 6.47
C PHE A 193 -8.95 7.77 7.58
N THR A 194 -8.36 6.59 7.77
CA THR A 194 -7.33 6.34 8.78
C THR A 194 -5.98 6.98 8.44
N GLY A 195 -5.79 7.39 7.19
CA GLY A 195 -4.60 8.07 6.67
C GLY A 195 -4.88 8.71 5.31
N GLY A 196 -3.92 9.45 4.78
CA GLY A 196 -3.95 9.96 3.40
C GLY A 196 -3.42 8.91 2.44
N TYR A 197 -4.16 8.63 1.36
CA TYR A 197 -3.78 7.64 0.37
C TYR A 197 -4.18 8.05 -1.04
N ASN A 198 -3.38 7.63 -2.01
CA ASN A 198 -3.76 7.61 -3.42
C ASN A 198 -3.96 6.16 -3.84
N TYR A 199 -5.02 5.88 -4.59
CA TYR A 199 -5.29 4.55 -5.14
C TYR A 199 -5.45 4.62 -6.65
N ILE A 200 -5.07 3.53 -7.33
CA ILE A 200 -5.51 3.18 -8.67
C ILE A 200 -6.23 1.85 -8.55
N ILE A 201 -7.49 1.81 -8.96
CA ILE A 201 -8.36 0.63 -8.90
C ILE A 201 -8.91 0.38 -10.30
N THR A 202 -8.88 -0.86 -10.76
CA THR A 202 -9.48 -1.24 -12.05
C THR A 202 -10.08 -2.64 -11.98
N ASP A 203 -10.97 -2.94 -12.93
CA ASP A 203 -11.58 -4.26 -13.08
C ASP A 203 -11.44 -4.82 -14.51
N ARG A 204 -11.92 -6.04 -14.72
CA ARG A 204 -11.85 -6.73 -16.02
C ARG A 204 -12.57 -6.02 -17.17
N ARG A 205 -13.47 -5.08 -16.87
CA ARG A 205 -14.24 -4.33 -17.88
C ARG A 205 -13.48 -3.12 -18.37
N GLY A 206 -12.35 -2.79 -17.73
CA GLY A 206 -11.62 -1.58 -17.98
C GLY A 206 -12.20 -0.35 -17.27
N ASN A 207 -13.09 -0.54 -16.29
CA ASN A 207 -13.53 0.54 -15.44
C ASN A 207 -12.39 0.83 -14.45
N GLY A 208 -11.64 1.89 -14.70
CA GLY A 208 -10.54 2.30 -13.86
C GLY A 208 -10.81 3.64 -13.20
N VAL A 209 -10.37 3.81 -11.96
CA VAL A 209 -10.40 5.08 -11.23
C VAL A 209 -9.08 5.32 -10.52
N ALA A 210 -8.64 6.57 -10.54
CA ALA A 210 -7.59 7.08 -9.68
C ALA A 210 -8.23 7.92 -8.59
N VAL A 211 -7.81 7.70 -7.35
CA VAL A 211 -8.43 8.30 -6.16
C VAL A 211 -7.39 8.94 -5.28
N GLN A 212 -7.67 10.15 -4.81
CA GLN A 212 -6.90 10.83 -3.77
C GLN A 212 -7.78 10.95 -2.52
N THR A 213 -7.27 10.56 -1.37
CA THR A 213 -7.98 10.68 -0.09
C THR A 213 -7.16 11.48 0.91
N ILE A 214 -7.83 12.29 1.70
CA ILE A 214 -7.26 12.99 2.85
C ILE A 214 -8.19 12.81 4.05
N GLN A 215 -7.62 12.64 5.26
CA GLN A 215 -8.41 12.60 6.48
C GLN A 215 -8.98 13.98 6.79
N PHE A 216 -10.16 14.10 7.39
CA PHE A 216 -10.68 15.35 8.01
C PHE A 216 -12.03 15.88 7.54
N ILE A 217 -12.45 15.69 6.29
CA ILE A 217 -13.76 16.17 5.84
C ILE A 217 -14.54 14.95 5.25
N PRO A 218 -15.81 14.76 5.55
CA PRO A 218 -16.59 13.58 5.09
C PRO A 218 -16.75 13.43 3.57
N THR A 219 -16.26 14.39 2.78
CA THR A 219 -16.22 14.36 1.32
C THR A 219 -14.80 14.48 0.79
N ASN A 220 -13.83 14.01 1.54
CA ASN A 220 -12.40 14.21 1.29
C ASN A 220 -11.80 13.16 0.38
N TYR A 221 -12.37 13.00 -0.77
CA TYR A 221 -11.75 12.24 -1.83
C TYR A 221 -11.97 12.94 -3.16
N ASP A 222 -11.06 12.69 -4.07
CA ASP A 222 -11.15 13.08 -5.45
C ASP A 222 -11.07 11.81 -6.29
N ILE A 223 -12.00 11.62 -7.21
CA ILE A 223 -12.09 10.44 -8.06
C ILE A 223 -12.01 10.88 -9.51
N GLU A 224 -11.04 10.35 -10.23
CA GLU A 224 -10.85 10.54 -11.65
C GLU A 224 -11.03 9.21 -12.38
N GLU A 225 -11.85 9.19 -13.43
CA GLU A 225 -11.95 8.03 -14.32
C GLU A 225 -10.68 7.90 -15.15
N ILE A 226 -10.15 6.70 -15.25
CA ILE A 226 -8.95 6.42 -16.06
C ILE A 226 -9.34 6.28 -17.53
N ASN A 227 -9.05 7.31 -18.30
CA ASN A 227 -9.32 7.33 -19.74
C ASN A 227 -8.10 6.93 -20.60
N THR A 228 -6.91 7.13 -20.07
CA THR A 228 -5.63 6.81 -20.72
C THR A 228 -4.67 6.17 -19.73
N VAL A 229 -3.76 6.96 -19.19
CA VAL A 229 -2.78 6.56 -18.18
C VAL A 229 -2.92 7.46 -16.95
N GLU A 230 -2.85 6.86 -15.80
CA GLU A 230 -2.82 7.55 -14.52
C GLU A 230 -1.56 7.17 -13.74
N VAL A 231 -0.96 8.16 -13.11
CA VAL A 231 0.18 7.99 -12.21
C VAL A 231 -0.16 8.58 -10.85
N ARG A 232 0.19 7.88 -9.80
CA ARG A 232 0.07 8.36 -8.43
C ARG A 232 1.34 8.04 -7.66
N THR A 233 1.88 9.05 -6.99
CA THR A 233 2.99 8.91 -6.06
C THR A 233 2.55 9.32 -4.64
N ASN A 234 3.48 9.65 -3.75
CA ASN A 234 3.18 10.06 -2.39
C ASN A 234 2.85 11.56 -2.29
N THR A 235 2.16 12.10 -3.28
CA THR A 235 1.75 13.52 -3.35
C THR A 235 0.28 13.64 -3.73
N TYR A 236 -0.30 14.80 -3.44
CA TYR A 236 -1.61 15.17 -3.93
C TYR A 236 -1.48 16.02 -5.19
N LEU A 237 -2.25 15.69 -6.22
CA LEU A 237 -2.38 16.49 -7.44
C LEU A 237 -3.46 17.57 -7.27
N ARG A 238 -4.43 17.35 -6.40
CA ARG A 238 -5.46 18.30 -6.05
C ARG A 238 -4.88 19.43 -5.19
N PRO A 239 -4.96 20.72 -5.63
CA PRO A 239 -4.24 21.83 -4.97
C PRO A 239 -4.65 22.09 -3.52
N ASP A 240 -5.93 21.90 -3.18
CA ASP A 240 -6.41 22.10 -1.81
C ASP A 240 -5.94 21.00 -0.86
N PHE A 241 -5.67 19.77 -1.36
CA PHE A 241 -5.05 18.71 -0.58
C PHE A 241 -3.54 18.92 -0.45
N ALA A 242 -2.88 19.41 -1.50
CA ALA A 242 -1.45 19.66 -1.51
C ALA A 242 -0.99 20.62 -0.40
N TYR A 243 -1.87 21.52 0.06
CA TYR A 243 -1.61 22.40 1.19
C TYR A 243 -1.26 21.64 2.49
N PHE A 244 -1.74 20.41 2.64
CA PHE A 244 -1.54 19.59 3.85
C PHE A 244 -0.36 18.63 3.76
N LEU A 245 0.35 18.57 2.65
CA LEU A 245 1.51 17.69 2.48
C LEU A 245 2.66 18.05 3.42
N LEU A 246 3.32 17.02 3.95
CA LEU A 246 4.51 17.19 4.78
C LEU A 246 5.77 17.49 3.95
N ASP A 247 5.99 16.76 2.85
CA ASP A 247 7.08 17.02 1.91
C ASP A 247 6.71 16.54 0.49
N PRO A 248 6.36 17.47 -0.41
CA PRO A 248 5.97 17.12 -1.76
C PRO A 248 7.14 16.96 -2.74
N THR A 249 8.34 17.47 -2.43
CA THR A 249 9.37 17.76 -3.44
C THR A 249 9.76 16.54 -4.25
N TYR A 250 10.26 15.49 -3.62
CA TYR A 250 10.69 14.28 -4.33
C TYR A 250 9.53 13.49 -4.94
N ALA A 251 8.35 13.56 -4.32
CA ALA A 251 7.17 12.89 -4.85
C ALA A 251 6.67 13.56 -6.14
N LEU A 252 6.74 14.88 -6.24
CA LEU A 252 6.36 15.63 -7.46
C LEU A 252 7.33 15.38 -8.63
N GLU A 253 8.64 15.35 -8.39
CA GLU A 253 9.63 15.06 -9.41
C GLU A 253 9.44 13.63 -9.96
N ARG A 254 9.21 12.66 -9.09
CA ARG A 254 8.93 11.28 -9.44
C ARG A 254 7.59 11.14 -10.16
N GLN A 255 6.55 11.88 -9.72
CA GLN A 255 5.26 11.95 -10.40
C GLN A 255 5.43 12.38 -11.86
N ALA A 256 6.08 13.53 -12.08
CA ALA A 256 6.30 14.07 -13.42
C ALA A 256 7.09 13.12 -14.32
N LYS A 257 8.13 12.45 -13.77
CA LYS A 257 8.92 11.48 -14.55
C LYS A 257 8.15 10.22 -14.90
N ALA A 258 7.39 9.68 -13.95
CA ALA A 258 6.55 8.52 -14.21
C ALA A 258 5.43 8.82 -15.22
N GLU A 259 4.86 10.04 -15.19
CA GLU A 259 3.89 10.50 -16.20
C GLU A 259 4.53 10.62 -17.59
N GLU A 260 5.74 11.19 -17.70
CA GLU A 260 6.49 11.28 -18.94
C GLU A 260 6.68 9.90 -19.57
N LEU A 261 7.20 8.95 -18.78
CA LEU A 261 7.50 7.59 -19.26
C LEU A 261 6.22 6.83 -19.63
N ALA A 262 5.21 6.86 -18.75
CA ALA A 262 3.97 6.13 -18.99
C ALA A 262 3.18 6.67 -20.19
N ASN A 263 3.17 7.99 -20.40
CA ASN A 263 2.56 8.58 -21.58
C ASN A 263 3.35 8.28 -22.86
N ALA A 264 4.67 8.19 -22.81
CA ALA A 264 5.47 7.82 -23.97
C ALA A 264 5.12 6.40 -24.44
N GLU A 265 5.09 5.42 -23.55
CA GLU A 265 4.70 4.05 -23.86
C GLU A 265 3.25 3.96 -24.36
N TYR A 266 2.30 4.60 -23.66
CA TYR A 266 0.89 4.58 -24.05
C TYR A 266 0.63 5.21 -25.44
N ASN A 267 1.33 6.28 -25.79
CA ASN A 267 1.16 6.98 -27.07
C ASN A 267 1.68 6.19 -28.27
N ASP A 268 2.54 5.20 -28.05
CA ASP A 268 3.08 4.37 -29.14
C ASP A 268 1.98 3.49 -29.79
N ASP A 269 1.17 2.80 -28.96
CA ASP A 269 0.13 1.89 -29.46
C ASP A 269 -1.27 2.03 -28.81
N GLY A 270 -1.44 3.00 -27.92
CA GLY A 270 -2.69 3.25 -27.19
C GLY A 270 -2.98 2.20 -26.10
N LYS A 271 -1.93 1.58 -25.55
CA LYS A 271 -2.02 0.59 -24.48
C LYS A 271 -0.88 0.74 -23.50
N LEU A 272 -1.05 0.15 -22.34
CA LEU A 272 0.00 -0.03 -21.35
C LEU A 272 -0.01 -1.49 -20.88
N THR A 273 1.07 -2.20 -21.16
CA THR A 273 1.21 -3.62 -20.80
C THR A 273 1.89 -3.79 -19.44
N THR A 274 1.79 -4.99 -18.87
CA THR A 274 2.51 -5.31 -17.63
C THR A 274 4.03 -5.32 -17.80
N SER A 275 4.56 -5.50 -19.01
CA SER A 275 6.00 -5.42 -19.27
C SER A 275 6.46 -3.96 -19.27
N GLU A 276 5.79 -3.10 -20.04
CA GLU A 276 6.06 -1.66 -20.08
C GLU A 276 5.94 -1.02 -18.69
N LEU A 277 4.97 -1.44 -17.88
CA LEU A 277 4.91 -1.02 -16.47
C LEU A 277 6.18 -1.39 -15.67
N ILE A 278 6.74 -2.58 -15.91
CA ILE A 278 8.00 -2.98 -15.27
C ILE A 278 9.17 -2.12 -15.80
N ASP A 279 9.24 -1.89 -17.10
CA ASP A 279 10.29 -1.06 -17.71
C ASP A 279 10.27 0.36 -17.14
N ILE A 280 9.08 0.97 -17.00
CA ILE A 280 8.92 2.28 -16.37
C ILE A 280 9.34 2.22 -14.87
N MET A 281 8.93 1.19 -14.16
CA MET A 281 9.26 1.04 -12.73
C MET A 281 10.76 0.76 -12.49
N GLN A 282 11.50 0.29 -13.49
CA GLN A 282 12.96 0.11 -13.42
C GLN A 282 13.74 1.43 -13.46
N TYR A 283 13.09 2.55 -13.84
CA TYR A 283 13.77 3.82 -14.02
C TYR A 283 14.57 4.26 -12.79
N ASN A 284 15.86 4.43 -12.98
CA ASN A 284 16.80 4.93 -11.98
C ASN A 284 17.93 5.73 -12.66
N ASP A 285 17.95 7.02 -12.43
CA ASP A 285 19.00 7.94 -12.91
C ASP A 285 19.82 8.55 -11.77
N GLY A 286 19.57 8.12 -10.52
CA GLY A 286 20.23 8.63 -9.32
C GLY A 286 19.73 10.01 -8.88
N THR A 287 18.69 10.55 -9.50
CA THR A 287 18.06 11.83 -9.12
C THR A 287 16.87 11.61 -8.17
N PRO A 288 16.27 12.66 -7.61
CA PRO A 288 15.01 12.56 -6.88
C PRO A 288 13.83 11.98 -7.68
N ALA A 289 13.87 12.05 -9.02
CA ALA A 289 12.88 11.46 -9.92
C ALA A 289 12.97 9.93 -10.05
N THR A 290 13.98 9.30 -9.47
CA THR A 290 14.20 7.85 -9.46
C THR A 290 13.00 7.09 -8.93
N ILE A 291 12.49 6.11 -9.70
CA ILE A 291 11.39 5.22 -9.34
C ILE A 291 11.93 3.97 -8.62
N ASN A 292 12.93 3.31 -9.18
CA ASN A 292 13.56 2.10 -8.63
C ASN A 292 14.69 2.48 -7.67
N ARG A 293 14.44 2.47 -6.37
CA ARG A 293 15.33 3.01 -5.33
C ARG A 293 16.23 1.94 -4.74
N TYR A 294 17.55 2.15 -4.83
CA TYR A 294 18.52 1.22 -4.25
C TYR A 294 18.60 1.32 -2.73
N PRO A 295 18.74 0.18 -2.02
CA PRO A 295 18.99 0.18 -0.59
C PRO A 295 20.33 0.87 -0.27
N ASN A 296 20.34 1.68 0.78
CA ASN A 296 21.57 2.19 1.36
C ASN A 296 21.97 1.34 2.57
N PRO A 297 23.05 0.51 2.48
CA PRO A 297 23.45 -0.37 3.57
C PRO A 297 23.97 0.36 4.80
N TYR A 298 24.36 1.64 4.65
CA TYR A 298 24.84 2.48 5.75
C TYR A 298 23.72 3.24 6.46
N ASN A 299 22.54 3.31 5.83
CA ASN A 299 21.34 3.92 6.42
C ASN A 299 20.12 3.02 6.19
N PRO A 300 19.89 2.02 7.07
CA PRO A 300 18.80 1.05 6.92
C PRO A 300 17.39 1.67 7.09
N LEU A 301 17.32 2.93 7.55
CA LEU A 301 16.08 3.71 7.62
C LEU A 301 15.87 4.57 6.37
N GLU A 302 16.76 4.50 5.40
CA GLU A 302 16.55 5.16 4.12
C GLU A 302 15.59 4.35 3.23
N THR A 303 14.80 5.06 2.46
CA THR A 303 13.80 4.45 1.57
C THR A 303 14.46 3.72 0.42
N ALA A 304 14.03 2.48 0.21
CA ALA A 304 14.42 1.64 -0.92
C ALA A 304 13.19 0.93 -1.50
N THR A 305 13.28 0.52 -2.77
CA THR A 305 12.27 -0.35 -3.38
C THR A 305 12.39 -1.75 -2.79
N LEU A 306 11.35 -2.20 -2.09
CA LEU A 306 11.30 -3.47 -1.38
C LEU A 306 10.53 -4.55 -2.14
N GLY A 307 9.75 -4.15 -3.12
CA GLY A 307 8.96 -5.05 -3.96
C GLY A 307 8.19 -4.29 -5.03
N TYR A 308 7.66 -5.02 -5.99
CA TYR A 308 6.86 -4.46 -7.07
C TYR A 308 5.84 -5.47 -7.59
N ILE A 309 4.79 -4.96 -8.19
CA ILE A 309 3.74 -5.73 -8.84
C ILE A 309 3.32 -5.05 -10.15
N SER A 310 3.03 -5.85 -11.16
CA SER A 310 2.39 -5.40 -12.38
C SER A 310 1.32 -6.40 -12.77
N MET A 311 0.09 -5.94 -12.96
CA MET A 311 -1.11 -6.79 -13.06
C MET A 311 -1.96 -6.42 -14.26
N ASN A 312 -2.56 -7.44 -14.87
CA ASN A 312 -3.66 -7.30 -15.81
C ASN A 312 -4.73 -8.38 -15.53
N LYS A 313 -5.74 -8.47 -16.38
CA LYS A 313 -6.83 -9.46 -16.21
C LYS A 313 -6.37 -10.92 -16.26
N HIS A 314 -5.22 -11.24 -16.84
CA HIS A 314 -4.79 -12.62 -17.06
C HIS A 314 -3.75 -13.10 -16.04
N TYR A 315 -2.81 -12.24 -15.70
CA TYR A 315 -1.68 -12.62 -14.87
C TYR A 315 -1.12 -11.45 -14.05
N ILE A 316 -0.25 -11.79 -13.14
CA ILE A 316 0.47 -10.89 -12.27
C ILE A 316 1.95 -11.17 -12.43
N LYS A 317 2.74 -10.14 -12.66
CA LYS A 317 4.21 -10.14 -12.54
C LYS A 317 4.58 -9.47 -11.23
N PHE A 318 5.51 -10.03 -10.49
CA PHE A 318 5.88 -9.53 -9.17
C PHE A 318 7.30 -9.91 -8.80
N GLY A 319 7.94 -9.14 -7.93
CA GLY A 319 9.24 -9.43 -7.36
C GLY A 319 9.44 -8.76 -6.01
N LEU A 320 10.31 -9.32 -5.19
CA LEU A 320 10.81 -8.71 -3.96
C LEU A 320 12.16 -8.05 -4.24
N GLY A 321 12.41 -6.91 -3.62
CA GLY A 321 13.59 -6.09 -3.87
C GLY A 321 13.41 -5.13 -5.03
N LEU A 322 14.51 -4.82 -5.71
CA LEU A 322 14.54 -3.93 -6.85
C LEU A 322 13.72 -4.46 -8.03
N VAL A 323 13.12 -3.56 -8.78
CA VAL A 323 12.45 -3.90 -10.03
C VAL A 323 13.49 -4.40 -11.03
N SER A 324 13.24 -5.57 -11.59
CA SER A 324 14.13 -6.25 -12.54
C SER A 324 13.32 -7.11 -13.52
N ASP A 325 13.97 -7.61 -14.56
CA ASP A 325 13.38 -8.57 -15.51
C ASP A 325 13.23 -9.98 -14.91
N ASP A 326 13.86 -10.23 -13.76
CA ASP A 326 13.72 -11.49 -13.01
C ASP A 326 12.52 -11.38 -12.06
N TYR A 327 11.35 -11.70 -12.56
CA TYR A 327 10.09 -11.64 -11.84
C TYR A 327 9.32 -12.96 -11.86
N GLY A 328 8.56 -13.19 -10.80
CA GLY A 328 7.58 -14.27 -10.76
C GLY A 328 6.32 -13.95 -11.58
N ILE A 329 5.71 -14.97 -12.16
CA ILE A 329 4.42 -14.85 -12.85
C ILE A 329 3.39 -15.77 -12.19
N ILE A 330 2.22 -15.21 -11.90
CA ILE A 330 1.05 -15.98 -11.45
C ILE A 330 -0.13 -15.71 -12.38
N TRP A 331 -0.77 -16.80 -12.82
CA TRP A 331 -2.05 -16.76 -13.51
C TRP A 331 -3.21 -16.79 -12.51
N MET A 332 -4.18 -15.91 -12.72
CA MET A 332 -5.36 -15.75 -11.87
C MET A 332 -6.63 -16.13 -12.64
#